data_3283923cca499f23892d532cede089a1
#
_entry.id   3283923cca499f23892d532cede089a1
#
_cell.length_a   1.000
_cell.length_b   1.000
_cell.length_c   1.000
_cell.angle_alpha   90.00
_cell.angle_beta   90.00
_cell.angle_gamma   90.00
#
_symmetry.space_group_name_H-M   'P 1'
#
loop_
_entity.id
_entity.type
_entity.pdbx_description
1 polymer ?
#
loop_
_entity_poly.entity_id
_entity_poly.type
_entity_poly.pdbx_seq_one_letter_code
_entity_poly.pdbx_strand_id
1 'polypeptide(L)'
;MLSLVLHIDGRDAHHALCHDELEGTINYAEVYAIVGREIKQPSQHIERVADRVARCLLRHFFTLRQVDVEVTKCVPPIPGFDGEGVTARYSLRRQLVAWDFDGTIADTSRGIVQTMTETFRRMGWAVPSDEAICSTIGLPLQASVAQLAALPCGNDEVQRATALYRVLFEQVGTLGVTLFPGVDEEMCRQHESGMFVAIATSRGHDSVRCLLEQLGVLRYVDYIVACEDVIAHKPDPAPVERLCELTNVLPADTTVIGDTTFDIEMGRNARVGRCIGVEWGNHSRKMLIDAGADFVLRNF
;
A
#
# COMPACT_ATOMS: atom_id res chain seq x y z
N MET A 1 25.62 25.97 0.67
CA MET A 1 24.32 26.64 0.88
C MET A 1 23.21 25.61 0.65
N LEU A 2 22.12 25.67 1.44
CA LEU A 2 20.94 24.80 1.23
C LEU A 2 19.68 25.66 1.28
N SER A 3 18.78 25.45 0.34
CA SER A 3 17.45 26.06 0.25
C SER A 3 16.38 24.99 0.20
N LEU A 4 15.23 25.27 0.81
CA LEU A 4 14.10 24.35 0.90
C LEU A 4 12.80 25.05 0.47
N VAL A 5 11.94 24.30 -0.25
CA VAL A 5 10.53 24.60 -0.41
C VAL A 5 9.74 23.44 0.19
N LEU A 6 8.90 23.74 1.18
CA LEU A 6 8.11 22.79 1.91
C LEU A 6 6.65 22.93 1.48
N HIS A 7 6.09 21.89 0.86
CA HIS A 7 4.70 21.88 0.38
C HIS A 7 3.82 21.22 1.44
N ILE A 8 2.95 22.02 2.04
CA ILE A 8 2.04 21.60 3.11
C ILE A 8 0.65 21.37 2.51
N ASP A 9 -0.10 20.41 3.06
CA ASP A 9 -1.52 20.32 2.76
C ASP A 9 -2.28 21.45 3.46
N GLY A 10 -2.93 22.30 2.67
CA GLY A 10 -3.72 23.38 3.20
C GLY A 10 -4.94 22.96 4.04
N ARG A 11 -5.44 21.71 3.88
CA ARG A 11 -6.56 21.20 4.67
C ARG A 11 -6.15 20.89 6.11
N ASP A 12 -5.05 20.19 6.31
CA ASP A 12 -4.56 19.79 7.63
C ASP A 12 -3.94 20.99 8.39
N ALA A 13 -3.32 21.92 7.67
CA ALA A 13 -2.76 23.15 8.24
C ALA A 13 -3.79 24.28 8.40
N HIS A 14 -5.00 24.15 7.82
CA HIS A 14 -5.95 25.26 7.73
C HIS A 14 -6.34 25.83 9.10
N HIS A 15 -6.61 24.95 10.09
CA HIS A 15 -6.96 25.40 11.43
C HIS A 15 -5.81 26.20 12.08
N ALA A 16 -4.61 25.65 12.05
CA ALA A 16 -3.42 26.27 12.61
C ALA A 16 -3.08 27.59 11.91
N LEU A 17 -3.19 27.64 10.57
CA LEU A 17 -2.98 28.86 9.77
C LEU A 17 -4.03 29.93 10.04
N CYS A 18 -5.30 29.56 10.27
CA CYS A 18 -6.36 30.51 10.59
C CYS A 18 -6.26 31.09 12.00
N HIS A 19 -5.65 30.35 12.95
CA HIS A 19 -5.57 30.74 14.35
C HIS A 19 -4.15 31.16 14.79
N ASP A 20 -3.21 31.22 13.84
CA ASP A 20 -1.78 31.52 14.08
C ASP A 20 -1.13 30.59 15.15
N GLU A 21 -1.50 29.30 15.10
CA GLU A 21 -1.02 28.29 16.00
C GLU A 21 0.18 27.55 15.37
N LEU A 22 1.22 27.27 16.18
CA LEU A 22 2.37 26.47 15.72
C LEU A 22 2.03 24.98 15.62
N GLU A 23 1.09 24.53 16.45
CA GLU A 23 0.63 23.16 16.46
C GLU A 23 -0.16 22.84 15.17
N GLY A 24 0.29 21.86 14.39
CA GLY A 24 -0.27 21.55 13.05
C GLY A 24 0.41 22.28 11.88
N THR A 25 1.40 23.15 12.15
CA THR A 25 2.28 23.74 11.13
C THR A 25 3.69 23.13 11.19
N ILE A 26 4.60 23.66 10.39
CA ILE A 26 6.00 23.21 10.38
C ILE A 26 6.85 24.12 11.24
N ASN A 27 7.44 23.54 12.29
CA ASN A 27 8.40 24.22 13.13
C ASN A 27 9.76 24.34 12.42
N TYR A 28 10.10 25.56 12.01
CA TYR A 28 11.36 25.82 11.29
C TYR A 28 12.62 25.51 12.11
N ALA A 29 12.57 25.57 13.45
CA ALA A 29 13.70 25.19 14.30
C ALA A 29 13.97 23.67 14.21
N GLU A 30 12.92 22.87 14.13
CA GLU A 30 13.04 21.41 13.91
C GLU A 30 13.55 21.11 12.50
N VAL A 31 13.05 21.81 11.48
CA VAL A 31 13.58 21.72 10.11
C VAL A 31 15.08 21.99 10.11
N TYR A 32 15.51 23.11 10.74
CA TYR A 32 16.92 23.48 10.83
C TYR A 32 17.76 22.41 11.53
N ALA A 33 17.26 21.85 12.63
CA ALA A 33 17.95 20.80 13.38
C ALA A 33 18.12 19.52 12.53
N ILE A 34 17.08 19.10 11.79
CA ILE A 34 17.13 17.93 10.89
C ILE A 34 18.15 18.18 9.79
N VAL A 35 18.04 19.31 9.08
CA VAL A 35 18.95 19.68 8.00
C VAL A 35 20.38 19.74 8.50
N GLY A 36 20.62 20.38 9.67
CA GLY A 36 21.94 20.51 10.27
C GLY A 36 22.58 19.16 10.63
N ARG A 37 21.78 18.18 11.04
CA ARG A 37 22.24 16.82 11.30
C ARG A 37 22.61 16.09 10.01
N GLU A 38 21.75 16.18 8.98
CA GLU A 38 21.94 15.47 7.73
C GLU A 38 23.13 16.03 6.89
N ILE A 39 23.34 17.33 6.91
CA ILE A 39 24.49 17.95 6.22
C ILE A 39 25.83 17.53 6.83
N LYS A 40 25.88 17.27 8.14
CA LYS A 40 27.11 16.85 8.82
C LYS A 40 27.56 15.43 8.43
N GLN A 41 26.67 14.62 7.87
CA GLN A 41 27.03 13.29 7.42
C GLN A 41 27.79 13.37 6.07
N PRO A 42 29.01 12.81 5.99
CA PRO A 42 29.78 12.82 4.75
C PRO A 42 29.01 12.18 3.58
N SER A 43 29.12 12.76 2.41
CA SER A 43 28.56 12.22 1.16
C SER A 43 29.49 12.57 -0.02
N GLN A 44 29.63 11.61 -0.93
CA GLN A 44 30.41 11.83 -2.16
C GLN A 44 29.65 12.75 -3.16
N HIS A 45 28.33 12.69 -3.13
CA HIS A 45 27.45 13.42 -4.04
C HIS A 45 26.53 14.36 -3.28
N ILE A 46 26.36 15.59 -3.79
CA ILE A 46 25.46 16.58 -3.19
C ILE A 46 23.99 16.20 -3.38
N GLU A 47 23.66 15.46 -4.43
CA GLU A 47 22.32 14.90 -4.69
C GLU A 47 21.91 13.95 -3.57
N ARG A 48 22.82 13.14 -3.04
CA ARG A 48 22.55 12.25 -1.90
C ARG A 48 22.25 13.03 -0.62
N VAL A 49 22.87 14.18 -0.43
CA VAL A 49 22.55 15.07 0.70
C VAL A 49 21.13 15.60 0.54
N ALA A 50 20.76 16.04 -0.66
CA ALA A 50 19.43 16.55 -0.95
C ALA A 50 18.34 15.47 -0.76
N ASP A 51 18.54 14.25 -1.27
CA ASP A 51 17.63 13.11 -1.09
C ASP A 51 17.44 12.77 0.40
N ARG A 52 18.54 12.67 1.16
CA ARG A 52 18.51 12.33 2.58
C ARG A 52 17.76 13.38 3.41
N VAL A 53 18.01 14.67 3.14
CA VAL A 53 17.29 15.78 3.80
C VAL A 53 15.79 15.69 3.47
N ALA A 54 15.41 15.51 2.20
CA ALA A 54 14.01 15.43 1.79
C ALA A 54 13.29 14.27 2.49
N ARG A 55 13.89 13.08 2.52
CA ARG A 55 13.33 11.89 3.20
C ARG A 55 13.15 12.11 4.70
N CYS A 56 14.16 12.67 5.38
CA CYS A 56 14.07 12.94 6.81
C CYS A 56 12.95 13.92 7.13
N LEU A 57 12.80 14.98 6.33
CA LEU A 57 11.73 15.97 6.51
C LEU A 57 10.35 15.37 6.29
N LEU A 58 10.15 14.61 5.18
CA LEU A 58 8.88 13.94 4.91
C LEU A 58 8.49 12.91 5.97
N ARG A 59 9.46 12.21 6.58
CA ARG A 59 9.18 11.26 7.66
C ARG A 59 8.84 11.95 8.97
N HIS A 60 9.45 13.10 9.25
CA HIS A 60 9.25 13.81 10.50
C HIS A 60 7.96 14.64 10.53
N PHE A 61 7.64 15.33 9.44
CA PHE A 61 6.46 16.20 9.35
C PHE A 61 5.35 15.53 8.54
N PHE A 62 4.32 15.03 9.21
CA PHE A 62 3.17 14.38 8.56
C PHE A 62 2.41 15.33 7.63
N THR A 63 2.37 16.61 7.92
CA THR A 63 1.70 17.66 7.12
C THR A 63 2.39 17.94 5.79
N LEU A 64 3.66 17.51 5.61
CA LEU A 64 4.39 17.68 4.35
C LEU A 64 3.95 16.65 3.32
N ARG A 65 3.63 17.10 2.11
CA ARG A 65 3.36 16.25 0.93
C ARG A 65 4.54 16.18 -0.02
N GLN A 66 5.32 17.26 -0.11
CA GLN A 66 6.48 17.34 -0.99
C GLN A 66 7.55 18.22 -0.35
N VAL A 67 8.80 17.90 -0.59
CA VAL A 67 9.95 18.70 -0.22
C VAL A 67 10.83 18.89 -1.44
N ASP A 68 11.11 20.14 -1.79
CA ASP A 68 12.10 20.50 -2.78
C ASP A 68 13.36 20.98 -2.06
N VAL A 69 14.49 20.36 -2.38
CA VAL A 69 15.78 20.64 -1.77
C VAL A 69 16.74 21.11 -2.84
N GLU A 70 17.37 22.26 -2.60
CA GLU A 70 18.48 22.76 -3.40
C GLU A 70 19.75 22.79 -2.56
N VAL A 71 20.79 22.08 -2.97
CA VAL A 71 22.10 22.03 -2.31
C VAL A 71 23.16 22.60 -3.25
N THR A 72 23.84 23.66 -2.78
CA THR A 72 24.94 24.29 -3.53
C THR A 72 26.26 24.05 -2.80
N LYS A 73 27.22 23.43 -3.50
CA LYS A 73 28.62 23.33 -3.07
C LYS A 73 29.37 24.55 -3.62
N CYS A 74 29.55 25.56 -2.74
CA CYS A 74 30.14 26.85 -3.13
C CYS A 74 31.61 26.73 -3.57
N VAL A 75 32.35 25.75 -3.03
CA VAL A 75 33.74 25.49 -3.42
C VAL A 75 33.84 24.04 -3.86
N PRO A 76 33.55 23.72 -5.13
CA PRO A 76 33.73 22.38 -5.64
C PRO A 76 35.22 22.05 -5.80
N PRO A 77 35.63 20.77 -5.66
CA PRO A 77 37.03 20.36 -5.81
C PRO A 77 37.42 20.23 -7.29
N ILE A 78 37.23 21.31 -8.05
CA ILE A 78 37.52 21.35 -9.50
C ILE A 78 38.64 22.36 -9.71
N PRO A 79 39.84 21.94 -10.17
CA PRO A 79 40.94 22.85 -10.44
C PRO A 79 40.54 23.93 -11.45
N GLY A 80 40.78 25.22 -11.11
CA GLY A 80 40.47 26.35 -12.00
C GLY A 80 38.99 26.69 -12.11
N PHE A 81 38.14 26.19 -11.22
CA PHE A 81 36.72 26.55 -11.17
C PHE A 81 36.56 28.03 -10.76
N ASP A 82 35.93 28.81 -11.64
CA ASP A 82 35.67 30.24 -11.45
C ASP A 82 34.15 30.51 -11.49
N GLY A 83 33.39 29.83 -10.67
CA GLY A 83 31.94 29.95 -10.58
C GLY A 83 31.42 30.08 -9.14
N GLU A 84 30.17 30.43 -8.97
CA GLU A 84 29.53 30.58 -7.65
C GLU A 84 29.28 29.26 -6.93
N GLY A 85 29.49 28.12 -7.61
CA GLY A 85 29.32 26.78 -7.04
C GLY A 85 28.62 25.82 -8.00
N VAL A 86 28.47 24.58 -7.53
CA VAL A 86 27.71 23.53 -8.23
C VAL A 86 26.45 23.23 -7.43
N THR A 87 25.29 23.29 -8.07
CA THR A 87 23.98 23.13 -7.44
C THR A 87 23.28 21.88 -7.91
N ALA A 88 22.79 21.09 -6.98
CA ALA A 88 21.84 20.00 -7.22
C ALA A 88 20.45 20.37 -6.70
N ARG A 89 19.42 20.08 -7.48
CA ARG A 89 18.01 20.19 -7.07
C ARG A 89 17.40 18.82 -7.01
N TYR A 90 16.65 18.56 -5.94
CA TYR A 90 15.96 17.30 -5.70
C TYR A 90 14.56 17.58 -5.17
N SER A 91 13.57 16.91 -5.74
CA SER A 91 12.18 16.99 -5.31
C SER A 91 11.71 15.60 -4.90
N LEU A 92 11.18 15.49 -3.71
CA LEU A 92 10.58 14.25 -3.21
C LEU A 92 9.14 14.52 -2.80
N ARG A 93 8.24 13.70 -3.34
CA ARG A 93 6.81 13.71 -3.00
C ARG A 93 6.46 12.44 -2.24
N ARG A 94 5.53 12.55 -1.29
CA ARG A 94 4.95 11.36 -0.67
C ARG A 94 4.27 10.51 -1.71
N GLN A 95 4.49 9.22 -1.65
CA GLN A 95 3.87 8.23 -2.51
C GLN A 95 3.35 7.08 -1.67
N LEU A 96 2.25 6.48 -2.12
CA LEU A 96 1.63 5.32 -1.51
C LEU A 96 1.55 4.20 -2.54
N VAL A 97 1.91 3.00 -2.12
CA VAL A 97 1.61 1.78 -2.87
C VAL A 97 0.66 0.95 -2.02
N ALA A 98 -0.55 0.79 -2.52
CA ALA A 98 -1.60 -0.03 -1.92
C ALA A 98 -1.62 -1.39 -2.61
N TRP A 99 -1.17 -2.41 -1.90
CA TRP A 99 -1.12 -3.79 -2.36
C TRP A 99 -2.38 -4.55 -1.95
N ASP A 100 -2.94 -5.33 -2.85
CA ASP A 100 -3.77 -6.45 -2.47
C ASP A 100 -2.92 -7.59 -1.89
N PHE A 101 -3.55 -8.55 -1.19
CA PHE A 101 -2.84 -9.63 -0.52
C PHE A 101 -3.00 -10.98 -1.23
N ASP A 102 -4.24 -11.48 -1.37
CA ASP A 102 -4.54 -12.84 -1.84
C ASP A 102 -4.42 -12.95 -3.36
N GLY A 103 -3.41 -13.65 -3.86
CA GLY A 103 -3.14 -13.74 -5.30
C GLY A 103 -2.21 -12.63 -5.82
N THR A 104 -1.90 -11.65 -5.00
CA THR A 104 -0.99 -10.54 -5.33
C THR A 104 0.33 -10.65 -4.60
N ILE A 105 0.33 -10.59 -3.26
CA ILE A 105 1.52 -10.76 -2.41
C ILE A 105 1.80 -12.25 -2.19
N ALA A 106 0.76 -13.01 -1.87
CA ALA A 106 0.89 -14.41 -1.46
C ALA A 106 -0.02 -15.35 -2.25
N ASP A 107 0.50 -16.53 -2.58
CA ASP A 107 -0.29 -17.64 -3.09
C ASP A 107 -1.05 -18.29 -1.93
N THR A 108 -2.30 -17.89 -1.79
CA THR A 108 -3.25 -18.38 -0.79
C THR A 108 -4.34 -19.27 -1.39
N SER A 109 -4.38 -19.40 -2.71
CA SER A 109 -5.49 -20.01 -3.45
C SER A 109 -5.76 -21.43 -2.98
N ARG A 110 -4.72 -22.25 -2.83
CA ARG A 110 -4.84 -23.64 -2.35
C ARG A 110 -5.45 -23.70 -0.95
N GLY A 111 -4.97 -22.86 -0.02
CA GLY A 111 -5.48 -22.78 1.35
C GLY A 111 -6.95 -22.35 1.41
N ILE A 112 -7.32 -21.39 0.56
CA ILE A 112 -8.70 -20.89 0.45
C ILE A 112 -9.61 -22.01 -0.08
N VAL A 113 -9.22 -22.69 -1.18
CA VAL A 113 -10.00 -23.79 -1.77
C VAL A 113 -10.20 -24.92 -0.77
N GLN A 114 -9.13 -25.40 -0.12
CA GLN A 114 -9.21 -26.48 0.85
C GLN A 114 -10.11 -26.12 2.04
N THR A 115 -9.96 -24.90 2.57
CA THR A 115 -10.76 -24.43 3.71
C THR A 115 -12.22 -24.26 3.34
N MET A 116 -12.52 -23.68 2.18
CA MET A 116 -13.89 -23.52 1.71
C MET A 116 -14.57 -24.86 1.48
N THR A 117 -13.90 -25.79 0.81
CA THR A 117 -14.36 -27.17 0.61
C THR A 117 -14.70 -27.86 1.94
N GLU A 118 -13.84 -27.79 2.93
CA GLU A 118 -14.07 -28.38 4.24
C GLU A 118 -15.20 -27.67 5.01
N THR A 119 -15.30 -26.35 4.86
CA THR A 119 -16.42 -25.57 5.45
C THR A 119 -17.75 -26.05 4.91
N PHE A 120 -17.90 -26.15 3.58
CA PHE A 120 -19.13 -26.61 2.94
C PHE A 120 -19.48 -28.04 3.33
N ARG A 121 -18.48 -28.93 3.43
CA ARG A 121 -18.66 -30.30 3.86
C ARG A 121 -19.18 -30.37 5.30
N ARG A 122 -18.62 -29.60 6.23
CA ARG A 122 -19.09 -29.56 7.65
C ARG A 122 -20.45 -28.90 7.81
N MET A 123 -20.80 -27.97 6.94
CA MET A 123 -22.13 -27.37 6.90
C MET A 123 -23.19 -28.34 6.29
N GLY A 124 -22.78 -29.47 5.71
CA GLY A 124 -23.68 -30.38 5.00
C GLY A 124 -24.18 -29.83 3.67
N TRP A 125 -23.47 -28.86 3.09
CA TRP A 125 -23.80 -28.22 1.82
C TRP A 125 -23.14 -28.93 0.64
N ALA A 126 -23.68 -28.74 -0.57
CA ALA A 126 -23.02 -29.17 -1.78
C ALA A 126 -21.69 -28.43 -1.94
N VAL A 127 -20.58 -29.17 -2.09
CA VAL A 127 -19.24 -28.58 -2.22
C VAL A 127 -19.10 -27.94 -3.59
N PRO A 128 -18.76 -26.64 -3.68
CA PRO A 128 -18.52 -25.98 -4.96
C PRO A 128 -17.25 -26.52 -5.65
N SER A 129 -17.14 -26.31 -6.98
CA SER A 129 -15.90 -26.62 -7.70
C SER A 129 -14.77 -25.66 -7.30
N ASP A 130 -13.53 -26.08 -7.49
CA ASP A 130 -12.35 -25.25 -7.21
C ASP A 130 -12.40 -23.95 -8.01
N GLU A 131 -12.83 -23.99 -9.28
CA GLU A 131 -12.97 -22.82 -10.14
C GLU A 131 -14.04 -21.84 -9.59
N ALA A 132 -15.16 -22.37 -9.09
CA ALA A 132 -16.20 -21.54 -8.48
C ALA A 132 -15.68 -20.84 -7.21
N ILE A 133 -14.91 -21.55 -6.37
CA ILE A 133 -14.29 -20.97 -5.19
C ILE A 133 -13.28 -19.89 -5.60
N CYS A 134 -12.37 -20.20 -6.53
CA CYS A 134 -11.36 -19.24 -7.01
C CYS A 134 -11.99 -17.96 -7.58
N SER A 135 -13.15 -18.06 -8.26
CA SER A 135 -13.84 -16.90 -8.82
C SER A 135 -14.38 -15.92 -7.75
N THR A 136 -14.42 -16.33 -6.49
CA THR A 136 -14.84 -15.48 -5.37
C THR A 136 -13.66 -14.87 -4.60
N ILE A 137 -12.40 -15.20 -4.94
CA ILE A 137 -11.23 -14.59 -4.33
C ILE A 137 -11.21 -13.10 -4.68
N GLY A 138 -10.94 -12.26 -3.68
CA GLY A 138 -11.04 -10.81 -3.79
C GLY A 138 -12.32 -10.23 -3.18
N LEU A 139 -13.39 -11.04 -3.04
CA LEU A 139 -14.59 -10.63 -2.31
C LEU A 139 -14.40 -10.77 -0.78
N PRO A 140 -15.16 -10.03 0.05
CA PRO A 140 -15.26 -10.31 1.48
C PRO A 140 -15.74 -11.74 1.74
N LEU A 141 -15.15 -12.42 2.72
CA LEU A 141 -15.42 -13.83 3.01
C LEU A 141 -16.91 -14.16 3.10
N GLN A 142 -17.69 -13.34 3.80
CA GLN A 142 -19.13 -13.55 3.94
C GLN A 142 -19.87 -13.47 2.61
N ALA A 143 -19.44 -12.58 1.71
CA ALA A 143 -19.99 -12.47 0.36
C ALA A 143 -19.63 -13.71 -0.49
N SER A 144 -18.39 -14.20 -0.38
CA SER A 144 -17.94 -15.43 -1.06
C SER A 144 -18.76 -16.64 -0.60
N VAL A 145 -18.95 -16.82 0.71
CA VAL A 145 -19.75 -17.92 1.26
C VAL A 145 -21.21 -17.80 0.81
N ALA A 146 -21.79 -16.61 0.86
CA ALA A 146 -23.17 -16.36 0.44
C ALA A 146 -23.40 -16.69 -1.03
N GLN A 147 -22.49 -16.23 -1.90
CA GLN A 147 -22.52 -16.48 -3.34
C GLN A 147 -22.41 -17.98 -3.66
N LEU A 148 -21.44 -18.66 -3.06
CA LEU A 148 -21.19 -20.09 -3.28
C LEU A 148 -22.34 -20.97 -2.74
N ALA A 149 -22.98 -20.57 -1.64
CA ALA A 149 -24.12 -21.27 -1.05
C ALA A 149 -25.47 -20.90 -1.71
N ALA A 150 -25.48 -19.91 -2.62
CA ALA A 150 -26.70 -19.31 -3.17
C ALA A 150 -27.69 -18.82 -2.08
N LEU A 151 -27.16 -18.22 -1.01
CA LEU A 151 -27.92 -17.69 0.13
C LEU A 151 -27.72 -16.17 0.24
N PRO A 152 -28.66 -15.41 0.83
CA PRO A 152 -28.45 -14.00 1.15
C PRO A 152 -27.30 -13.80 2.17
N CYS A 153 -26.49 -12.73 2.00
CA CYS A 153 -25.37 -12.42 2.90
C CYS A 153 -25.78 -12.31 4.40
N GLY A 154 -26.99 -11.82 4.68
CA GLY A 154 -27.52 -11.69 6.04
C GLY A 154 -28.04 -12.99 6.67
N ASN A 155 -27.99 -14.13 5.97
CA ASN A 155 -28.49 -15.41 6.47
C ASN A 155 -27.61 -15.94 7.62
N ASP A 156 -28.25 -16.44 8.70
CA ASP A 156 -27.56 -16.96 9.89
C ASP A 156 -26.66 -18.15 9.56
N GLU A 157 -27.02 -18.97 8.57
CA GLU A 157 -26.18 -20.08 8.13
C GLU A 157 -24.90 -19.61 7.41
N VAL A 158 -24.97 -18.51 6.66
CA VAL A 158 -23.79 -17.85 6.04
C VAL A 158 -22.87 -17.32 7.14
N GLN A 159 -23.43 -16.72 8.19
CA GLN A 159 -22.64 -16.24 9.35
C GLN A 159 -21.94 -17.41 10.06
N ARG A 160 -22.67 -18.51 10.31
CA ARG A 160 -22.09 -19.73 10.92
C ARG A 160 -20.98 -20.33 10.04
N ALA A 161 -21.20 -20.45 8.74
CA ALA A 161 -20.20 -20.95 7.80
C ALA A 161 -18.96 -20.04 7.72
N THR A 162 -19.17 -18.72 7.74
CA THR A 162 -18.09 -17.74 7.78
C THR A 162 -17.23 -17.85 9.04
N ALA A 163 -17.87 -18.03 10.20
CA ALA A 163 -17.17 -18.26 11.48
C ALA A 163 -16.39 -19.59 11.45
N LEU A 164 -17.00 -20.66 10.94
CA LEU A 164 -16.34 -21.96 10.77
C LEU A 164 -15.14 -21.89 9.84
N TYR A 165 -15.28 -21.19 8.71
CA TYR A 165 -14.17 -20.98 7.76
C TYR A 165 -12.97 -20.32 8.45
N ARG A 166 -13.18 -19.27 9.25
CA ARG A 166 -12.08 -18.58 9.95
C ARG A 166 -11.29 -19.52 10.84
N VAL A 167 -11.99 -20.32 11.65
CA VAL A 167 -11.34 -21.33 12.52
C VAL A 167 -10.57 -22.38 11.70
N LEU A 168 -11.15 -22.85 10.59
CA LEU A 168 -10.50 -23.86 9.74
C LEU A 168 -9.31 -23.27 9.00
N PHE A 169 -9.39 -22.01 8.55
CA PHE A 169 -8.29 -21.37 7.84
C PHE A 169 -7.04 -21.23 8.71
N GLU A 170 -7.20 -20.90 9.99
CA GLU A 170 -6.09 -20.86 10.95
C GLU A 170 -5.42 -22.23 11.12
N GLN A 171 -6.16 -23.32 10.99
CA GLN A 171 -5.67 -24.66 11.20
C GLN A 171 -5.00 -25.27 9.96
N VAL A 172 -5.56 -25.05 8.80
CA VAL A 172 -5.12 -25.71 7.55
C VAL A 172 -4.87 -24.77 6.39
N GLY A 173 -5.56 -23.63 6.34
CA GLY A 173 -5.50 -22.71 5.22
C GLY A 173 -4.19 -21.90 5.14
N THR A 174 -3.47 -21.79 6.25
CA THR A 174 -2.17 -21.13 6.32
C THR A 174 -1.01 -22.03 5.89
N LEU A 175 -1.25 -23.34 5.81
CA LEU A 175 -0.23 -24.31 5.44
C LEU A 175 0.13 -24.19 3.95
N GLY A 176 1.40 -23.92 3.69
CA GLY A 176 1.92 -23.84 2.32
C GLY A 176 1.66 -22.49 1.62
N VAL A 177 1.20 -21.46 2.36
CA VAL A 177 1.16 -20.09 1.84
C VAL A 177 2.59 -19.60 1.63
N THR A 178 2.87 -19.08 0.43
CA THR A 178 4.19 -18.58 0.04
C THR A 178 4.06 -17.24 -0.66
N LEU A 179 5.12 -16.42 -0.58
CA LEU A 179 5.20 -15.21 -1.39
C LEU A 179 5.32 -15.57 -2.87
N PHE A 180 4.73 -14.75 -3.73
CA PHE A 180 5.07 -14.78 -5.14
C PHE A 180 6.51 -14.28 -5.36
N PRO A 181 7.24 -14.83 -6.35
CA PRO A 181 8.62 -14.46 -6.63
C PRO A 181 8.78 -12.94 -6.88
N GLY A 182 9.78 -12.32 -6.27
CA GLY A 182 10.11 -10.90 -6.43
C GLY A 182 9.30 -9.93 -5.56
N VAL A 183 8.27 -10.40 -4.85
CA VAL A 183 7.42 -9.53 -4.01
C VAL A 183 8.20 -8.98 -2.82
N ASP A 184 9.00 -9.80 -2.13
CA ASP A 184 9.82 -9.36 -0.98
C ASP A 184 10.78 -8.25 -1.39
N GLU A 185 11.50 -8.45 -2.49
CA GLU A 185 12.46 -7.49 -3.03
C GLU A 185 11.78 -6.18 -3.44
N GLU A 186 10.61 -6.26 -4.08
CA GLU A 186 9.89 -5.06 -4.53
C GLU A 186 9.31 -4.27 -3.37
N MET A 187 8.70 -4.93 -2.36
CA MET A 187 8.22 -4.27 -1.15
C MET A 187 9.36 -3.61 -0.38
N CYS A 188 10.51 -4.30 -0.25
CA CYS A 188 11.73 -3.73 0.34
C CYS A 188 12.18 -2.48 -0.41
N ARG A 189 12.29 -2.55 -1.73
CA ARG A 189 12.70 -1.43 -2.59
C ARG A 189 11.78 -0.22 -2.44
N GLN A 190 10.46 -0.44 -2.41
CA GLN A 190 9.47 0.62 -2.22
C GLN A 190 9.61 1.26 -0.84
N HIS A 191 9.69 0.46 0.20
CA HIS A 191 9.87 0.92 1.58
C HIS A 191 11.19 1.71 1.75
N GLU A 192 12.31 1.20 1.23
CA GLU A 192 13.62 1.87 1.27
C GLU A 192 13.63 3.16 0.44
N SER A 193 12.84 3.23 -0.64
CA SER A 193 12.68 4.46 -1.42
C SER A 193 11.90 5.55 -0.69
N GLY A 194 11.28 5.22 0.46
CA GLY A 194 10.50 6.15 1.29
C GLY A 194 9.04 6.28 0.86
N MET A 195 8.56 5.37 0.02
CA MET A 195 7.12 5.23 -0.26
C MET A 195 6.43 4.62 0.96
N PHE A 196 5.18 4.96 1.20
CA PHE A 196 4.34 4.17 2.08
C PHE A 196 3.94 2.89 1.37
N VAL A 197 4.18 1.76 2.03
CA VAL A 197 3.73 0.45 1.58
C VAL A 197 2.55 0.04 2.46
N ALA A 198 1.40 -0.12 1.85
CA ALA A 198 0.17 -0.43 2.59
C ALA A 198 -0.60 -1.57 1.93
N ILE A 199 -1.44 -2.22 2.72
CA ILE A 199 -2.29 -3.33 2.28
C ILE A 199 -3.73 -2.85 2.21
N ALA A 200 -4.41 -3.12 1.09
CA ALA A 200 -5.85 -2.99 0.93
C ALA A 200 -6.42 -4.38 0.60
N THR A 201 -7.06 -5.04 1.54
CA THR A 201 -7.50 -6.43 1.37
C THR A 201 -8.95 -6.67 1.80
N SER A 202 -9.60 -7.64 1.17
CA SER A 202 -10.91 -8.16 1.59
C SER A 202 -10.81 -9.19 2.73
N ARG A 203 -9.59 -9.52 3.16
CA ARG A 203 -9.30 -10.41 4.31
C ARG A 203 -9.48 -9.65 5.63
N GLY A 204 -9.74 -10.40 6.72
CA GLY A 204 -9.76 -9.84 8.08
C GLY A 204 -8.37 -9.43 8.56
N HIS A 205 -8.32 -8.36 9.37
CA HIS A 205 -7.09 -7.70 9.83
C HIS A 205 -6.12 -8.66 10.52
N ASP A 206 -6.58 -9.44 11.49
CA ASP A 206 -5.71 -10.37 12.24
C ASP A 206 -5.14 -11.45 11.33
N SER A 207 -5.94 -11.96 10.41
CA SER A 207 -5.53 -12.99 9.46
C SER A 207 -4.43 -12.51 8.50
N VAL A 208 -4.61 -11.32 7.90
CA VAL A 208 -3.60 -10.78 6.98
C VAL A 208 -2.32 -10.40 7.72
N ARG A 209 -2.42 -9.82 8.90
CA ARG A 209 -1.28 -9.46 9.73
C ARG A 209 -0.44 -10.68 10.11
N CYS A 210 -1.08 -11.76 10.56
CA CYS A 210 -0.41 -13.02 10.90
C CYS A 210 0.34 -13.60 9.69
N LEU A 211 -0.29 -13.62 8.51
CA LEU A 211 0.34 -14.12 7.30
C LEU A 211 1.52 -13.24 6.84
N LEU A 212 1.38 -11.91 6.87
CA LEU A 212 2.48 -10.98 6.55
C LEU A 212 3.68 -11.18 7.49
N GLU A 213 3.43 -11.46 8.78
CA GLU A 213 4.46 -11.76 9.76
C GLU A 213 5.14 -13.10 9.47
N GLN A 214 4.37 -14.17 9.23
CA GLN A 214 4.89 -15.49 8.85
C GLN A 214 5.73 -15.45 7.57
N LEU A 215 5.31 -14.65 6.60
CA LEU A 215 6.01 -14.46 5.33
C LEU A 215 7.21 -13.49 5.45
N GLY A 216 7.40 -12.83 6.60
CA GLY A 216 8.54 -11.95 6.87
C GLY A 216 8.46 -10.58 6.21
N VAL A 217 7.34 -10.19 5.59
CA VAL A 217 7.19 -8.92 4.87
C VAL A 217 6.43 -7.84 5.65
N LEU A 218 5.88 -8.17 6.84
CA LEU A 218 5.19 -7.19 7.69
C LEU A 218 6.08 -5.99 8.04
N ARG A 219 7.41 -6.19 8.11
CA ARG A 219 8.41 -5.14 8.39
C ARG A 219 8.43 -4.00 7.36
N TYR A 220 7.89 -4.20 6.17
CA TYR A 220 7.81 -3.19 5.13
C TYR A 220 6.48 -2.47 5.11
N VAL A 221 5.46 -3.00 5.80
CA VAL A 221 4.09 -2.52 5.75
C VAL A 221 3.86 -1.43 6.78
N ASP A 222 3.49 -0.25 6.31
CA ASP A 222 3.18 0.90 7.17
C ASP A 222 1.73 0.87 7.66
N TYR A 223 0.77 0.47 6.80
CA TYR A 223 -0.66 0.46 7.11
C TYR A 223 -1.35 -0.76 6.49
N ILE A 224 -2.38 -1.23 7.17
CA ILE A 224 -3.30 -2.28 6.69
C ILE A 224 -4.72 -1.72 6.77
N VAL A 225 -5.44 -1.78 5.67
CA VAL A 225 -6.89 -1.59 5.60
C VAL A 225 -7.50 -2.94 5.19
N ALA A 226 -8.18 -3.55 6.14
CA ALA A 226 -8.83 -4.85 6.03
C ALA A 226 -10.34 -4.70 5.83
N CYS A 227 -11.06 -5.81 5.70
CA CYS A 227 -12.51 -5.76 5.47
C CYS A 227 -13.28 -5.10 6.62
N GLU A 228 -12.78 -5.14 7.86
CA GLU A 228 -13.43 -4.53 9.02
C GLU A 228 -13.25 -3.01 9.10
N ASP A 229 -12.27 -2.46 8.40
CA ASP A 229 -11.89 -1.05 8.50
C ASP A 229 -12.73 -0.14 7.58
N VAL A 230 -13.55 -0.73 6.72
CA VAL A 230 -14.39 -0.01 5.74
C VAL A 230 -15.80 -0.60 5.67
N ILE A 231 -16.78 0.26 5.38
CA ILE A 231 -18.17 -0.17 5.17
C ILE A 231 -18.37 -0.73 3.77
N ALA A 232 -17.78 -0.09 2.78
CA ALA A 232 -17.84 -0.49 1.39
C ALA A 232 -16.52 -1.16 0.97
N HIS A 233 -16.63 -2.31 0.29
CA HIS A 233 -15.49 -3.14 -0.08
C HIS A 233 -15.17 -3.02 -1.58
N LYS A 234 -14.00 -3.53 -1.99
CA LYS A 234 -13.64 -3.63 -3.41
C LYS A 234 -14.84 -4.11 -4.25
N PRO A 235 -15.17 -3.47 -5.36
CA PRO A 235 -14.45 -2.43 -6.09
C PRO A 235 -14.76 -0.98 -5.66
N ASP A 236 -15.38 -0.77 -4.50
CA ASP A 236 -15.58 0.56 -3.93
C ASP A 236 -14.23 1.23 -3.62
N PRO A 237 -14.07 2.55 -3.80
CA PRO A 237 -12.82 3.26 -3.53
C PRO A 237 -12.43 3.35 -2.04
N ALA A 238 -13.36 3.10 -1.12
CA ALA A 238 -13.20 3.32 0.32
C ALA A 238 -11.91 2.73 0.92
N PRO A 239 -11.43 1.52 0.58
CA PRO A 239 -10.18 1.01 1.13
C PRO A 239 -8.95 1.86 0.76
N VAL A 240 -8.87 2.32 -0.49
CA VAL A 240 -7.77 3.17 -0.95
C VAL A 240 -7.91 4.59 -0.41
N GLU A 241 -9.11 5.15 -0.39
CA GLU A 241 -9.37 6.46 0.20
C GLU A 241 -8.96 6.49 1.68
N ARG A 242 -9.27 5.41 2.42
CA ARG A 242 -8.85 5.26 3.81
C ARG A 242 -7.33 5.22 3.95
N LEU A 243 -6.61 4.53 3.07
CA LEU A 243 -5.15 4.54 3.05
C LEU A 243 -4.60 5.94 2.73
N CYS A 244 -5.20 6.65 1.78
CA CYS A 244 -4.82 8.02 1.45
C CYS A 244 -4.98 8.97 2.66
N GLU A 245 -6.06 8.82 3.43
CA GLU A 245 -6.27 9.57 4.68
C GLU A 245 -5.19 9.24 5.72
N LEU A 246 -4.93 7.95 5.97
CA LEU A 246 -3.95 7.50 6.96
C LEU A 246 -2.52 7.94 6.64
N THR A 247 -2.18 8.07 5.36
CA THR A 247 -0.83 8.40 4.90
C THR A 247 -0.66 9.88 4.51
N ASN A 248 -1.75 10.62 4.45
CA ASN A 248 -1.79 11.97 3.87
C ASN A 248 -1.18 12.02 2.44
N VAL A 249 -1.47 10.98 1.63
CA VAL A 249 -1.06 10.91 0.23
C VAL A 249 -2.27 11.15 -0.66
N LEU A 250 -2.09 11.92 -1.74
CA LEU A 250 -3.17 12.13 -2.70
C LEU A 250 -3.42 10.85 -3.52
N PRO A 251 -4.67 10.58 -3.94
CA PRO A 251 -4.94 9.49 -4.87
C PRO A 251 -4.07 9.54 -6.13
N ALA A 252 -3.80 10.73 -6.68
CA ALA A 252 -2.92 10.91 -7.84
C ALA A 252 -1.46 10.47 -7.61
N ASP A 253 -1.00 10.42 -6.36
CA ASP A 253 0.34 9.98 -5.95
C ASP A 253 0.31 8.53 -5.39
N THR A 254 -0.81 7.83 -5.56
CA THR A 254 -1.04 6.45 -5.11
C THR A 254 -1.00 5.47 -6.29
N THR A 255 -0.38 4.32 -6.05
CA THR A 255 -0.39 3.17 -6.96
C THR A 255 -1.14 2.02 -6.29
N VAL A 256 -2.09 1.41 -6.99
CA VAL A 256 -2.74 0.16 -6.58
C VAL A 256 -2.11 -1.00 -7.33
N ILE A 257 -1.80 -2.11 -6.62
CA ILE A 257 -1.29 -3.36 -7.20
C ILE A 257 -2.23 -4.48 -6.78
N GLY A 258 -2.78 -5.23 -7.75
CA GLY A 258 -3.71 -6.32 -7.48
C GLY A 258 -3.85 -7.29 -8.65
N ASP A 259 -4.40 -8.46 -8.38
CA ASP A 259 -4.56 -9.55 -9.34
C ASP A 259 -6.01 -9.73 -9.84
N THR A 260 -6.95 -8.97 -9.26
CA THR A 260 -8.37 -9.04 -9.64
C THR A 260 -8.87 -7.75 -10.29
N THR A 261 -9.97 -7.84 -11.05
CA THR A 261 -10.67 -6.67 -11.57
C THR A 261 -11.17 -5.76 -10.45
N PHE A 262 -11.51 -6.34 -9.29
CA PHE A 262 -11.96 -5.58 -8.12
C PHE A 262 -10.89 -4.60 -7.62
N ASP A 263 -9.61 -4.98 -7.67
CA ASP A 263 -8.49 -4.12 -7.28
C ASP A 263 -8.32 -2.97 -8.25
N ILE A 264 -8.36 -3.29 -9.55
CA ILE A 264 -8.19 -2.29 -10.61
C ILE A 264 -9.35 -1.29 -10.60
N GLU A 265 -10.58 -1.78 -10.51
CA GLU A 265 -11.78 -0.94 -10.43
C GLU A 265 -11.78 -0.08 -9.17
N MET A 266 -11.38 -0.61 -8.00
CA MET A 266 -11.20 0.15 -6.76
C MET A 266 -10.22 1.32 -6.96
N GLY A 267 -9.07 1.05 -7.56
CA GLY A 267 -8.08 2.08 -7.87
C GLY A 267 -8.62 3.14 -8.84
N ARG A 268 -9.34 2.72 -9.89
CA ARG A 268 -9.97 3.64 -10.85
C ARG A 268 -11.06 4.49 -10.21
N ASN A 269 -11.90 3.89 -9.39
CA ASN A 269 -12.96 4.59 -8.65
C ASN A 269 -12.36 5.61 -7.65
N ALA A 270 -11.24 5.28 -7.00
CA ALA A 270 -10.49 6.19 -6.15
C ALA A 270 -9.66 7.24 -6.93
N ARG A 271 -9.61 7.16 -8.28
CA ARG A 271 -8.83 8.03 -9.15
C ARG A 271 -7.34 8.04 -8.80
N VAL A 272 -6.78 6.88 -8.50
CA VAL A 272 -5.36 6.75 -8.22
C VAL A 272 -4.51 7.06 -9.46
N GLY A 273 -3.27 7.47 -9.23
CA GLY A 273 -2.34 7.81 -10.30
C GLY A 273 -1.95 6.61 -11.16
N ARG A 274 -2.00 5.38 -10.59
CA ARG A 274 -1.63 4.17 -11.31
C ARG A 274 -2.34 2.93 -10.77
N CYS A 275 -2.85 2.08 -11.67
CA CYS A 275 -3.36 0.74 -11.38
C CYS A 275 -2.50 -0.30 -12.09
N ILE A 276 -1.87 -1.18 -11.33
CA ILE A 276 -1.01 -2.26 -11.84
C ILE A 276 -1.68 -3.59 -11.57
N GLY A 277 -1.97 -4.33 -12.64
CA GLY A 277 -2.41 -5.71 -12.55
C GLY A 277 -1.22 -6.67 -12.45
N VAL A 278 -1.40 -7.81 -11.80
CA VAL A 278 -0.42 -8.91 -11.79
C VAL A 278 -1.08 -10.17 -12.35
N GLU A 279 -0.42 -10.87 -13.31
CA GLU A 279 -1.04 -11.99 -14.03
C GLU A 279 -0.74 -13.37 -13.43
N TRP A 280 -0.03 -13.43 -12.31
CA TRP A 280 0.22 -14.68 -11.58
C TRP A 280 -0.88 -15.07 -10.59
N GLY A 281 -1.86 -14.18 -10.37
CA GLY A 281 -2.98 -14.40 -9.47
C GLY A 281 -4.23 -14.98 -10.17
N ASN A 282 -5.41 -14.50 -9.76
CA ASN A 282 -6.68 -15.13 -10.08
C ASN A 282 -7.30 -14.68 -11.42
N HIS A 283 -7.10 -13.43 -11.85
CA HIS A 283 -7.70 -12.91 -13.07
C HIS A 283 -6.71 -12.84 -14.23
N SER A 284 -7.20 -13.11 -15.45
CA SER A 284 -6.37 -13.09 -16.63
C SER A 284 -5.91 -11.66 -17.00
N ARG A 285 -4.77 -11.57 -17.69
CA ARG A 285 -4.26 -10.31 -18.24
C ARG A 285 -5.32 -9.49 -18.97
N LYS A 286 -6.15 -10.17 -19.78
CA LYS A 286 -7.21 -9.52 -20.54
C LYS A 286 -8.24 -8.87 -19.61
N MET A 287 -8.70 -9.58 -18.59
CA MET A 287 -9.67 -9.04 -17.61
C MET A 287 -9.11 -7.81 -16.90
N LEU A 288 -7.85 -7.85 -16.49
CA LEU A 288 -7.19 -6.73 -15.81
C LEU A 288 -7.05 -5.48 -16.71
N ILE A 289 -6.72 -5.68 -17.99
CA ILE A 289 -6.65 -4.59 -18.98
C ILE A 289 -8.06 -4.02 -19.24
N ASP A 290 -9.06 -4.89 -19.42
CA ASP A 290 -10.44 -4.48 -19.68
C ASP A 290 -11.04 -3.71 -18.48
N ALA A 291 -10.62 -4.04 -17.24
CA ALA A 291 -10.95 -3.31 -16.01
C ALA A 291 -10.21 -1.96 -15.88
N GLY A 292 -9.21 -1.70 -16.72
CA GLY A 292 -8.51 -0.42 -16.78
C GLY A 292 -7.12 -0.40 -16.14
N ALA A 293 -6.43 -1.54 -15.99
CA ALA A 293 -5.04 -1.55 -15.54
C ALA A 293 -4.13 -0.76 -16.50
N ASP A 294 -3.27 0.11 -15.97
CA ASP A 294 -2.27 0.84 -16.78
C ASP A 294 -1.18 -0.11 -17.28
N PHE A 295 -0.81 -1.07 -16.43
CA PHE A 295 0.16 -2.11 -16.73
C PHE A 295 -0.31 -3.44 -16.14
N VAL A 296 0.12 -4.54 -16.76
CA VAL A 296 -0.04 -5.89 -16.21
C VAL A 296 1.32 -6.58 -16.22
N LEU A 297 1.82 -6.89 -15.02
CA LEU A 297 3.12 -7.51 -14.80
C LEU A 297 3.02 -9.03 -14.90
N ARG A 298 4.08 -9.66 -15.41
CA ARG A 298 4.27 -11.12 -15.41
C ARG A 298 5.13 -11.59 -14.22
N ASN A 299 6.01 -10.73 -13.77
CA ASN A 299 6.92 -10.91 -12.63
C ASN A 299 7.41 -9.54 -12.17
N PHE A 300 7.98 -9.47 -10.98
CA PHE A 300 8.77 -8.32 -10.53
C PHE A 300 10.21 -8.44 -10.97
#